data_36367fd3dce17425192331245562f778
#
_entry.id   36367fd3dce17425192331245562f778
#
_cell.length_a   1.000
_cell.length_b   1.000
_cell.length_c   1.000
_cell.angle_alpha   90.00
_cell.angle_beta   90.00
_cell.angle_gamma   90.00
#
_symmetry.space_group_name_H-M   'P 1'
#
loop_
_entity.id
_entity.type
_entity.pdbx_description
1 polymer ?
#
loop_
_entity_poly.entity_id
_entity_poly.type
_entity_poly.pdbx_seq_one_letter_code
_entity_poly.pdbx_strand_id
1 'polypeptide(L)'
;MSVREISVNELDTILARGGVVIDVREPDEFQEGHVKGAISIPLGTVPDTVEAFRRPTPVYVICASGGRSMRACEFLHSAGVTNVVNVAGGTLGFAALGSELETGNEA
;
A
#
# COMPACT_ATOMS: atom_id res chain seq x y z
N MET A 1 -8.07 -12.66 13.95
CA MET A 1 -6.71 -12.22 13.65
C MET A 1 -6.73 -10.81 13.09
N SER A 2 -5.95 -9.90 13.65
CA SER A 2 -6.02 -8.50 13.22
C SER A 2 -4.93 -8.19 12.22
N VAL A 3 -5.29 -7.34 11.26
CA VAL A 3 -4.33 -6.76 10.32
C VAL A 3 -3.52 -5.71 11.07
N ARG A 4 -2.20 -5.74 10.88
CA ARG A 4 -1.32 -4.70 11.42
C ARG A 4 -1.55 -3.39 10.68
N GLU A 5 -1.35 -2.27 11.36
CA GLU A 5 -1.58 -0.96 10.79
C GLU A 5 -0.54 0.02 11.26
N ILE A 6 -0.12 0.90 10.36
CA ILE A 6 0.74 2.05 10.69
C ILE A 6 0.06 3.33 10.22
N SER A 7 0.56 4.45 10.71
CA SER A 7 0.14 5.76 10.23
C SER A 7 1.06 6.23 9.11
N VAL A 8 0.54 7.07 8.21
CA VAL A 8 1.34 7.72 7.16
C VAL A 8 2.51 8.51 7.73
N ASN A 9 2.44 8.89 9.01
CA ASN A 9 3.55 9.59 9.66
C ASN A 9 4.83 8.76 9.71
N GLU A 10 4.71 7.44 9.62
CA GLU A 10 5.85 6.53 9.68
C GLU A 10 6.36 6.16 8.30
N LEU A 11 5.64 6.53 7.24
CA LEU A 11 5.91 6.02 5.90
C LEU A 11 7.27 6.47 5.35
N ASP A 12 7.65 7.73 5.59
CA ASP A 12 8.96 8.23 5.14
C ASP A 12 10.12 7.40 5.70
N THR A 13 10.04 7.05 6.97
CA THR A 13 11.07 6.23 7.61
C THR A 13 11.13 4.83 6.98
N ILE A 14 9.95 4.27 6.70
CA ILE A 14 9.84 2.95 6.09
C ILE A 14 10.43 2.97 4.69
N LEU A 15 10.12 4.00 3.89
CA LEU A 15 10.67 4.15 2.54
C LEU A 15 12.19 4.30 2.56
N ALA A 16 12.70 5.07 3.52
CA ALA A 16 14.14 5.28 3.65
C ALA A 16 14.88 3.98 3.96
N ARG A 17 14.20 3.01 4.54
CA ARG A 17 14.77 1.69 4.85
C ARG A 17 14.56 0.67 3.73
N GLY A 18 14.01 1.10 2.60
CA GLY A 18 13.74 0.21 1.48
C GLY A 18 12.46 -0.61 1.64
N GLY A 19 11.53 -0.16 2.47
CA GLY A 19 10.26 -0.85 2.67
C GLY A 19 9.46 -0.97 1.38
N VAL A 20 8.74 -2.09 1.22
CA VAL A 20 7.93 -2.36 0.04
C VAL A 20 6.53 -1.82 0.25
N VAL A 21 6.06 -0.97 -0.66
CA VAL A 21 4.72 -0.39 -0.63
C VAL A 21 3.96 -0.83 -1.88
N ILE A 22 2.76 -1.35 -1.68
CA ILE A 22 1.88 -1.75 -2.80
C ILE A 22 0.61 -0.92 -2.70
N ASP A 23 0.29 -0.23 -3.81
CA ASP A 23 -0.86 0.65 -3.93
C ASP A 23 -1.99 -0.10 -4.62
N VAL A 24 -3.13 -0.23 -3.92
CA VAL A 24 -4.27 -1.01 -4.43
C VAL A 24 -5.37 -0.14 -5.02
N ARG A 25 -5.07 1.14 -5.30
CA ARG A 25 -6.02 2.02 -5.99
C ARG A 25 -6.10 1.67 -7.47
N GLU A 26 -7.03 2.32 -8.19
CA GLU A 26 -7.16 2.12 -9.62
C GLU A 26 -5.97 2.74 -10.37
N PRO A 27 -5.66 2.25 -11.59
CA PRO A 27 -4.49 2.75 -12.32
C PRO A 27 -4.50 4.25 -12.59
N ASP A 28 -5.67 4.85 -12.85
CA ASP A 28 -5.75 6.28 -13.08
C ASP A 28 -5.45 7.09 -11.82
N GLU A 29 -5.88 6.61 -10.66
CA GLU A 29 -5.53 7.23 -9.38
C GLU A 29 -4.02 7.17 -9.15
N PHE A 30 -3.42 6.02 -9.45
CA PHE A 30 -1.98 5.81 -9.29
C PHE A 30 -1.19 6.77 -10.18
N GLN A 31 -1.61 6.93 -11.44
CA GLN A 31 -0.94 7.85 -12.37
C GLN A 31 -0.99 9.30 -11.91
N GLU A 32 -2.08 9.71 -11.28
CA GLU A 32 -2.25 11.09 -10.81
C GLU A 32 -1.29 11.45 -9.69
N GLY A 33 -0.92 10.49 -8.89
CA GLY A 33 0.04 10.70 -7.82
C GLY A 33 0.11 9.51 -6.90
N HIS A 34 1.31 9.00 -6.66
CA HIS A 34 1.52 7.84 -5.80
C HIS A 34 2.79 7.99 -4.97
N VAL A 35 2.91 7.19 -3.94
CA VAL A 35 4.10 7.14 -3.10
C VAL A 35 5.28 6.64 -3.94
N LYS A 36 6.41 7.31 -3.84
CA LYS A 36 7.62 6.97 -4.60
C LYS A 36 8.00 5.50 -4.38
N GLY A 37 8.19 4.80 -5.50
CA GLY A 37 8.58 3.40 -5.47
C GLY A 37 7.45 2.42 -5.22
N ALA A 38 6.21 2.90 -5.04
CA ALA A 38 5.08 2.02 -4.82
C ALA A 38 4.77 1.20 -6.07
N ILE A 39 4.36 -0.04 -5.84
CA ILE A 39 3.97 -0.96 -6.92
C ILE A 39 2.45 -0.90 -7.05
N SER A 40 1.93 -0.75 -8.27
CA SER A 40 0.50 -0.68 -8.51
C SER A 40 -0.09 -2.08 -8.70
N ILE A 41 -0.96 -2.49 -7.79
CA ILE A 41 -1.73 -3.74 -7.90
C ILE A 41 -3.17 -3.40 -7.50
N PRO A 42 -4.05 -3.08 -8.45
CA PRO A 42 -5.42 -2.69 -8.11
C PRO A 42 -6.16 -3.73 -7.29
N LEU A 43 -7.01 -3.27 -6.38
CA LEU A 43 -7.73 -4.13 -5.44
C LEU A 43 -8.41 -5.32 -6.12
N GLY A 44 -9.06 -5.09 -7.26
CA GLY A 44 -9.76 -6.14 -7.98
C GLY A 44 -8.84 -7.25 -8.50
N THR A 45 -7.54 -7.00 -8.61
CA THR A 45 -6.57 -8.00 -9.10
C THR A 45 -5.83 -8.70 -7.97
N VAL A 46 -6.03 -8.28 -6.72
CA VAL A 46 -5.32 -8.88 -5.58
C VAL A 46 -5.55 -10.39 -5.48
N PRO A 47 -6.78 -10.91 -5.67
CA PRO A 47 -6.98 -12.37 -5.62
C PRO A 47 -6.13 -13.16 -6.61
N ASP A 48 -5.78 -12.54 -7.75
CA ASP A 48 -4.99 -13.20 -8.79
C ASP A 48 -3.48 -12.98 -8.60
N THR A 49 -3.08 -12.15 -7.66
CA THR A 49 -1.68 -11.74 -7.47
C THR A 49 -1.22 -11.89 -6.03
N VAL A 50 -1.83 -12.81 -5.28
CA VAL A 50 -1.55 -13.02 -3.85
C VAL A 50 -0.06 -13.20 -3.58
N GLU A 51 0.65 -13.91 -4.46
CA GLU A 51 2.07 -14.22 -4.25
C GLU A 51 2.96 -12.97 -4.30
N ALA A 52 2.51 -11.90 -4.94
CA ALA A 52 3.26 -10.64 -4.95
C ALA A 52 3.37 -10.03 -3.55
N PHE A 53 2.45 -10.38 -2.66
CA PHE A 53 2.41 -9.87 -1.29
C PHE A 53 3.13 -10.80 -0.31
N ARG A 54 3.44 -12.01 -0.71
CA ARG A 54 4.04 -13.01 0.16
C ARG A 54 5.56 -12.83 0.18
N ARG A 55 6.06 -12.15 1.20
CA ARG A 55 7.47 -11.82 1.33
C ARG A 55 7.92 -12.09 2.78
N PRO A 56 9.22 -12.29 3.01
CA PRO A 56 9.74 -12.48 4.38
C PRO A 56 9.71 -11.19 5.20
N THR A 57 9.55 -10.04 4.55
CA THR A 57 9.50 -8.73 5.21
C THR A 57 8.10 -8.14 5.10
N PRO A 58 7.75 -7.14 5.92
CA PRO A 58 6.44 -6.49 5.82
C PRO A 58 6.20 -5.88 4.45
N VAL A 59 4.96 -5.97 3.98
CA VAL A 59 4.49 -5.28 2.78
C VAL A 59 3.44 -4.27 3.23
N TYR A 60 3.68 -3.01 2.93
CA TYR A 60 2.80 -1.91 3.33
C TYR A 60 1.80 -1.66 2.21
N VAL A 61 0.51 -1.86 2.52
CA VAL A 61 -0.56 -1.78 1.53
C VAL A 61 -1.27 -0.45 1.70
N ILE A 62 -1.35 0.34 0.64
CA ILE A 62 -1.88 1.71 0.69
C ILE A 62 -2.99 1.90 -0.34
N CYS A 63 -3.96 2.75 0.00
CA CYS A 63 -4.97 3.22 -0.94
C CYS A 63 -5.13 4.73 -0.75
N ALA A 64 -6.29 5.30 -1.04
CA ALA A 64 -6.47 6.75 -0.89
C ALA A 64 -6.52 7.15 0.58
N SER A 65 -7.29 6.44 1.41
CA SER A 65 -7.53 6.83 2.81
C SER A 65 -7.40 5.68 3.81
N GLY A 66 -7.19 4.46 3.37
CA GLY A 66 -6.98 3.30 4.23
C GLY A 66 -8.06 2.22 4.19
N GLY A 67 -9.21 2.48 3.56
CA GLY A 67 -10.33 1.53 3.54
C GLY A 67 -10.15 0.37 2.58
N ARG A 68 -9.82 0.67 1.32
CA ARG A 68 -9.61 -0.37 0.30
C ARG A 68 -8.38 -1.21 0.64
N SER A 69 -7.32 -0.57 1.14
CA SER A 69 -6.11 -1.29 1.53
C SER A 69 -6.36 -2.20 2.73
N MET A 70 -7.22 -1.77 3.67
CA MET A 70 -7.60 -2.65 4.77
C MET A 70 -8.33 -3.89 4.25
N ARG A 71 -9.24 -3.73 3.29
CA ARG A 71 -9.94 -4.87 2.68
C ARG A 71 -8.97 -5.82 2.00
N ALA A 72 -7.97 -5.27 1.29
CA ALA A 72 -6.94 -6.10 0.66
C ALA A 72 -6.18 -6.89 1.71
N CYS A 73 -5.80 -6.25 2.81
CA CYS A 73 -5.08 -6.92 3.90
C CYS A 73 -5.92 -8.01 4.54
N GLU A 74 -7.21 -7.76 4.75
CA GLU A 74 -8.11 -8.76 5.33
C GLU A 74 -8.24 -9.99 4.43
N PHE A 75 -8.38 -9.75 3.13
CA PHE A 75 -8.41 -10.84 2.16
C PHE A 75 -7.11 -11.63 2.19
N LEU A 76 -5.97 -10.93 2.18
CA LEU A 76 -4.66 -11.57 2.19
C LEU A 76 -4.44 -12.40 3.46
N HIS A 77 -4.86 -11.90 4.61
CA HIS A 77 -4.81 -12.68 5.85
C HIS A 77 -5.60 -13.98 5.71
N SER A 78 -6.80 -13.91 5.12
CA SER A 78 -7.61 -15.12 4.93
C SER A 78 -6.95 -16.10 3.96
N ALA A 79 -6.07 -15.61 3.09
CA ALA A 79 -5.31 -16.43 2.15
C ALA A 79 -3.97 -16.89 2.72
N GLY A 80 -3.71 -16.62 4.00
CA GLY A 80 -2.48 -17.05 4.67
C GLY A 80 -1.31 -16.09 4.53
N VAL A 81 -1.52 -14.89 3.98
CA VAL A 81 -0.48 -13.87 3.85
C VAL A 81 -0.63 -12.87 4.98
N THR A 82 0.19 -13.02 6.02
CA THR A 82 0.05 -12.25 7.25
C THR A 82 1.10 -11.17 7.46
N ASN A 83 2.01 -11.00 6.50
CA ASN A 83 3.07 -9.98 6.56
C ASN A 83 2.61 -8.61 6.05
N VAL A 84 1.34 -8.46 5.67
CA VAL A 84 0.82 -7.20 5.15
C VAL A 84 0.45 -6.24 6.28
N VAL A 85 0.67 -4.95 6.05
CA VAL A 85 0.41 -3.88 7.02
C VAL A 85 -0.39 -2.80 6.32
N ASN A 86 -1.53 -2.42 6.88
CA ASN A 86 -2.34 -1.35 6.30
C ASN A 86 -1.75 0.01 6.66
N VAL A 87 -1.73 0.94 5.70
CA VAL A 87 -1.27 2.31 5.92
C VAL A 87 -2.49 3.20 6.15
N ALA A 88 -2.75 3.53 7.40
CA ALA A 88 -3.87 4.40 7.77
C ALA A 88 -3.59 5.82 7.29
N GLY A 89 -4.60 6.45 6.71
CA GLY A 89 -4.49 7.79 6.12
C GLY A 89 -4.20 7.76 4.64
N GLY A 90 -3.53 6.72 4.16
CA GLY A 90 -3.31 6.47 2.74
C GLY A 90 -2.55 7.57 2.01
N THR A 91 -2.64 7.54 0.68
CA THR A 91 -1.95 8.49 -0.18
C THR A 91 -2.40 9.93 0.09
N LEU A 92 -3.69 10.13 0.38
CA LEU A 92 -4.20 11.46 0.69
C LEU A 92 -3.58 12.01 1.98
N GLY A 93 -3.47 11.16 3.00
CA GLY A 93 -2.83 11.55 4.26
C GLY A 93 -1.35 11.85 4.08
N PHE A 94 -0.67 11.06 3.27
CA PHE A 94 0.74 11.25 2.97
C PHE A 94 0.98 12.59 2.28
N ALA A 95 0.16 12.91 1.28
CA ALA A 95 0.22 14.19 0.57
C ALA A 95 -0.08 15.36 1.51
N ALA A 96 -1.03 15.18 2.44
CA ALA A 96 -1.41 16.23 3.39
C ALA A 96 -0.26 16.58 4.36
N LEU A 97 0.70 15.67 4.54
CA LEU A 97 1.90 15.94 5.33
C LEU A 97 2.93 16.78 4.58
N GLY A 98 2.67 17.10 3.31
CA GLY A 98 3.61 17.83 2.47
C GLY A 98 4.57 16.92 1.72
N SER A 99 4.39 15.62 1.78
CA SER A 99 5.26 14.67 1.08
C SER A 99 4.98 14.68 -0.41
N GLU A 100 6.05 14.60 -1.20
CA GLU A 100 5.92 14.59 -2.65
C GLU A 100 5.43 13.25 -3.15
N LEU A 101 4.56 13.30 -4.17
CA LEU A 101 4.10 12.10 -4.87
C LEU A 101 4.74 12.05 -6.25
N GLU A 102 4.97 10.84 -6.74
CA GLU A 102 5.37 10.63 -8.12
C GLU A 102 4.12 10.53 -8.99
N THR A 103 4.25 10.88 -10.26
CA THR A 103 3.16 10.79 -11.22
C THR A 103 3.54 9.85 -12.36
N GLY A 104 2.54 9.36 -13.07
CA GLY A 104 2.76 8.49 -14.21
C GLY A 104 2.64 7.01 -13.85
N ASN A 105 2.92 6.14 -14.83
CA ASN A 105 2.79 4.69 -14.69
C ASN A 105 4.00 4.01 -14.08
N GLU A 106 5.09 4.72 -13.94
CA GLU A 106 6.33 4.12 -13.45
C GLU A 106 6.34 4.12 -11.92
N ALA A 107 6.77 3.03 -11.38
CA ALA A 107 6.86 2.86 -9.94
C ALA A 107 8.31 2.69 -9.50
#